data_6d2b190e285ba5550c13855c68653f8e
#
_entry.id   6d2b190e285ba5550c13855c68653f8e
#
_cell.length_a   1.000
_cell.length_b   1.000
_cell.length_c   1.000
_cell.angle_alpha   90.00
_cell.angle_beta   90.00
_cell.angle_gamma   90.00
#
_symmetry.space_group_name_H-M   'P 1'
#
loop_
_entity.id
_entity.type
_entity.pdbx_description
1 polymer ?
#
loop_
_entity_poly.entity_id
_entity_poly.type
_entity_poly.pdbx_seq_one_letter_code
_entity_poly.pdbx_strand_id
1 'polypeptide(L)'
;SRSECQRAEWWVAECLMTRAIQEENRMKLTMLGTGNALVTECYNTCFVLSDEYGHFLVDGGGGNTVLSQLKKAGIDLMDVHEIFVTHKHVDHIMGIVWVIRIICQNMKKGTYQGEANIYAHDEVIGLLKDMAFKLLNKKETQYIGDRLHLIEVKDGEERTILNKKVSFFDIGSTKAKQFGFQMIYDGGKVLTCCGDEPYNECEEKYAKGSDWMFHEAFCLYGQRDIFNPYEKHHSTVKDASELAENLGVKNLVL
;
A
#
# COMPACT_ATOMS: atom_id res chain seq x y z
N SER A 1 41.93 -7.62 -34.05
CA SER A 1 41.41 -7.12 -35.34
C SER A 1 40.17 -6.24 -35.08
N ARG A 2 39.84 -5.31 -35.96
CA ARG A 2 38.71 -4.38 -35.81
C ARG A 2 37.36 -5.07 -35.55
N SER A 3 37.20 -6.36 -35.86
CA SER A 3 35.98 -7.13 -35.67
C SER A 3 35.75 -7.62 -34.21
N GLU A 4 36.80 -7.76 -33.41
CA GLU A 4 36.69 -8.20 -32.01
C GLU A 4 36.37 -7.04 -31.07
N CYS A 5 36.86 -5.84 -31.37
CA CYS A 5 36.56 -4.65 -30.61
C CYS A 5 35.07 -4.24 -30.76
N GLN A 6 34.50 -4.32 -31.98
CA GLN A 6 33.11 -4.05 -32.23
C GLN A 6 32.16 -5.06 -31.53
N ARG A 7 32.51 -6.34 -31.44
CA ARG A 7 31.71 -7.34 -30.72
C ARG A 7 31.69 -7.10 -29.20
N ALA A 8 32.80 -6.66 -28.63
CA ALA A 8 32.91 -6.36 -27.21
C ALA A 8 32.03 -5.15 -26.83
N GLU A 9 32.01 -4.10 -27.68
CA GLU A 9 31.18 -2.92 -27.46
C GLU A 9 29.67 -3.22 -27.53
N TRP A 10 29.24 -4.09 -28.44
CA TRP A 10 27.84 -4.54 -28.53
C TRP A 10 27.42 -5.37 -27.30
N TRP A 11 28.28 -6.28 -26.84
CA TRP A 11 28.01 -7.09 -25.64
C TRP A 11 27.89 -6.25 -24.36
N VAL A 12 28.74 -5.23 -24.22
CA VAL A 12 28.67 -4.30 -23.07
C VAL A 12 27.42 -3.43 -23.16
N ALA A 13 27.05 -2.94 -24.33
CA ALA A 13 25.83 -2.15 -24.53
C ALA A 13 24.57 -3.00 -24.28
N GLU A 14 24.52 -4.24 -24.75
CA GLU A 14 23.40 -5.16 -24.53
C GLU A 14 23.29 -5.58 -23.07
N CYS A 15 24.41 -5.82 -22.37
CA CYS A 15 24.46 -6.14 -20.96
C CYS A 15 24.04 -4.93 -20.09
N LEU A 16 24.41 -3.71 -20.46
CA LEU A 16 24.01 -2.47 -19.79
C LEU A 16 22.54 -2.14 -20.04
N MET A 17 22.03 -2.33 -21.27
CA MET A 17 20.61 -2.19 -21.58
C MET A 17 19.76 -3.22 -20.85
N THR A 18 20.18 -4.48 -20.83
CA THR A 18 19.46 -5.55 -20.10
C THR A 18 19.45 -5.28 -18.59
N ARG A 19 20.55 -4.74 -18.02
CA ARG A 19 20.60 -4.32 -16.63
C ARG A 19 19.72 -3.10 -16.35
N ALA A 20 19.72 -2.08 -17.21
CA ALA A 20 18.87 -0.91 -17.09
C ALA A 20 17.38 -1.31 -17.18
N ILE A 21 17.00 -2.16 -18.13
CA ILE A 21 15.63 -2.68 -18.28
C ILE A 21 15.25 -3.53 -17.07
N GLN A 22 16.17 -4.31 -16.47
CA GLN A 22 15.90 -5.08 -15.25
C GLN A 22 15.80 -4.19 -14.00
N GLU A 23 16.43 -3.02 -13.96
CA GLU A 23 16.29 -2.06 -12.87
C GLU A 23 15.02 -1.22 -12.99
N GLU A 24 14.57 -0.89 -14.20
CA GLU A 24 13.31 -0.18 -14.46
C GLU A 24 12.06 -1.01 -14.12
N ASN A 25 12.13 -2.33 -14.22
CA ASN A 25 10.99 -3.24 -14.02
C ASN A 25 10.89 -3.79 -12.58
N ARG A 26 11.58 -3.20 -11.61
CA ARG A 26 11.51 -3.63 -10.21
C ARG A 26 10.38 -2.96 -9.47
N MET A 27 9.64 -3.76 -8.68
CA MET A 27 8.70 -3.22 -7.70
C MET A 27 9.42 -2.29 -6.73
N LYS A 28 8.96 -1.05 -6.64
CA LYS A 28 9.48 0.01 -5.76
C LYS A 28 8.49 0.28 -4.64
N LEU A 29 8.96 0.22 -3.38
CA LEU A 29 8.24 0.72 -2.23
C LEU A 29 8.59 2.20 -2.00
N THR A 30 7.59 3.04 -1.83
CA THR A 30 7.73 4.45 -1.44
C THR A 30 6.87 4.72 -0.21
N MET A 31 7.50 4.89 0.96
CA MET A 31 6.80 5.29 2.18
C MET A 31 6.42 6.77 2.08
N LEU A 32 5.14 7.09 2.22
CA LEU A 32 4.61 8.44 2.26
C LEU A 32 4.50 8.97 3.68
N GLY A 33 4.32 8.07 4.65
CA GLY A 33 4.29 8.34 6.07
C GLY A 33 4.51 7.07 6.87
N THR A 34 5.01 7.23 8.09
CA THR A 34 5.38 6.13 9.01
C THR A 34 4.87 6.36 10.43
N GLY A 35 4.02 7.37 10.62
CA GLY A 35 3.57 7.78 11.94
C GLY A 35 2.28 7.11 12.37
N ASN A 36 2.15 6.89 13.69
CA ASN A 36 0.90 6.44 14.31
C ASN A 36 -0.16 7.55 14.34
N ALA A 37 -1.34 7.27 14.90
CA ALA A 37 -2.48 8.20 14.94
C ALA A 37 -2.18 9.57 15.59
N LEU A 38 -1.27 9.64 16.57
CA LEU A 38 -1.00 10.86 17.34
C LEU A 38 0.26 11.61 16.91
N VAL A 39 0.92 11.17 15.86
CA VAL A 39 2.15 11.81 15.39
C VAL A 39 1.89 13.21 14.83
N THR A 40 2.82 14.14 15.11
CA THR A 40 2.77 15.53 14.64
C THR A 40 3.98 15.94 13.78
N GLU A 41 5.08 15.18 13.86
CA GLU A 41 6.34 15.50 13.18
C GLU A 41 6.51 14.79 11.83
N CYS A 42 5.74 13.75 11.58
CA CYS A 42 5.72 13.05 10.31
C CYS A 42 4.26 12.75 9.89
N TYR A 43 4.09 12.17 8.71
CA TYR A 43 2.75 11.79 8.24
C TYR A 43 2.38 10.38 8.71
N ASN A 44 1.07 10.12 8.84
CA ASN A 44 0.54 8.81 9.23
C ASN A 44 0.90 7.74 8.20
N THR A 45 0.93 6.49 8.65
CA THR A 45 1.33 5.35 7.84
C THR A 45 0.52 5.23 6.55
N CYS A 46 1.19 5.35 5.43
CA CYS A 46 0.69 5.05 4.10
C CYS A 46 1.87 4.92 3.14
N PHE A 47 1.70 4.14 2.07
CA PHE A 47 2.77 3.88 1.12
C PHE A 47 2.26 3.62 -0.29
N VAL A 48 3.17 3.63 -1.26
CA VAL A 48 2.89 3.29 -2.65
C VAL A 48 3.83 2.18 -3.10
N LEU A 49 3.27 1.15 -3.72
CA LEU A 49 4.00 0.19 -4.54
C LEU A 49 3.90 0.64 -5.99
N SER A 50 5.03 0.70 -6.68
CA SER A 50 5.12 1.20 -8.05
C SER A 50 5.95 0.27 -8.92
N ASP A 51 5.54 0.13 -10.17
CA ASP A 51 6.31 -0.53 -11.24
C ASP A 51 5.95 0.07 -12.62
N GLU A 52 6.31 -0.60 -13.70
CA GLU A 52 6.00 -0.20 -15.06
C GLU A 52 4.49 -0.14 -15.38
N TYR A 53 3.64 -0.78 -14.58
CA TYR A 53 2.18 -0.79 -14.78
C TYR A 53 1.46 0.32 -14.03
N GLY A 54 2.14 1.04 -13.12
CA GLY A 54 1.57 2.17 -12.40
C GLY A 54 1.85 2.17 -10.90
N HIS A 55 0.87 2.66 -10.14
CA HIS A 55 0.97 2.92 -8.71
C HIS A 55 -0.19 2.26 -7.95
N PHE A 56 0.14 1.55 -6.87
CA PHE A 56 -0.81 0.99 -5.91
C PHE A 56 -0.63 1.70 -4.57
N LEU A 57 -1.54 2.61 -4.24
CA LEU A 57 -1.55 3.34 -2.98
C LEU A 57 -2.20 2.49 -1.90
N VAL A 58 -1.54 2.35 -0.76
CA VAL A 58 -2.07 1.65 0.42
C VAL A 58 -2.24 2.66 1.55
N ASP A 59 -3.48 2.84 1.96
CA ASP A 59 -3.97 3.84 2.90
C ASP A 59 -3.70 5.30 2.47
N GLY A 60 -4.32 6.24 3.15
CA GLY A 60 -4.25 7.65 2.81
C GLY A 60 -3.74 8.55 3.93
N GLY A 61 -3.47 7.98 5.10
CA GLY A 61 -3.14 8.78 6.27
C GLY A 61 -4.32 9.62 6.78
N GLY A 62 -4.06 10.54 7.69
CA GLY A 62 -5.08 11.30 8.44
C GLY A 62 -5.68 12.51 7.73
N GLY A 63 -5.29 12.84 6.49
CA GLY A 63 -5.85 14.01 5.82
C GLY A 63 -5.23 14.37 4.48
N ASN A 64 -5.40 15.63 4.06
CA ASN A 64 -4.96 16.12 2.75
C ASN A 64 -3.43 16.14 2.56
N THR A 65 -2.66 15.95 3.60
CA THR A 65 -1.20 15.88 3.52
C THR A 65 -0.73 14.73 2.63
N VAL A 66 -1.52 13.67 2.42
CA VAL A 66 -1.22 12.61 1.44
C VAL A 66 -0.90 13.18 0.06
N LEU A 67 -1.61 14.23 -0.36
CA LEU A 67 -1.40 14.88 -1.67
C LEU A 67 -0.01 15.52 -1.77
N SER A 68 0.46 16.15 -0.68
CA SER A 68 1.80 16.72 -0.63
C SER A 68 2.89 15.66 -0.52
N GLN A 69 2.62 14.56 0.14
CA GLN A 69 3.56 13.43 0.24
C GLN A 69 3.73 12.72 -1.11
N LEU A 70 2.66 12.47 -1.85
CA LEU A 70 2.72 11.98 -3.23
C LEU A 70 3.58 12.89 -4.10
N LYS A 71 3.32 14.21 -4.07
CA LYS A 71 4.08 15.20 -4.83
C LYS A 71 5.56 15.20 -4.46
N LYS A 72 5.91 15.14 -3.16
CA LYS A 72 7.31 15.06 -2.69
C LYS A 72 8.00 13.77 -3.15
N ALA A 73 7.25 12.68 -3.25
CA ALA A 73 7.73 11.39 -3.77
C ALA A 73 7.88 11.36 -5.30
N GLY A 74 7.46 12.43 -6.00
CA GLY A 74 7.46 12.49 -7.47
C GLY A 74 6.37 11.64 -8.11
N ILE A 75 5.30 11.30 -7.37
CA ILE A 75 4.16 10.52 -7.85
C ILE A 75 3.02 11.48 -8.14
N ASP A 76 2.56 11.51 -9.39
CA ASP A 76 1.34 12.24 -9.75
C ASP A 76 0.11 11.41 -9.35
N LEU A 77 -0.81 12.01 -8.61
CA LEU A 77 -2.07 11.36 -8.25
C LEU A 77 -2.90 10.99 -9.50
N MET A 78 -2.67 11.65 -10.63
CA MET A 78 -3.36 11.32 -11.88
C MET A 78 -2.93 9.97 -12.46
N ASP A 79 -1.79 9.42 -12.03
CA ASP A 79 -1.26 8.12 -12.41
C ASP A 79 -1.57 7.03 -11.35
N VAL A 80 -2.24 7.39 -10.25
CA VAL A 80 -2.67 6.44 -9.21
C VAL A 80 -4.06 5.92 -9.54
N HIS A 81 -4.15 4.69 -10.03
CA HIS A 81 -5.40 4.06 -10.44
C HIS A 81 -5.87 2.96 -9.49
N GLU A 82 -4.97 2.43 -8.67
CA GLU A 82 -5.23 1.33 -7.75
C GLU A 82 -4.96 1.78 -6.31
N ILE A 83 -5.94 1.61 -5.43
CA ILE A 83 -5.88 2.06 -4.04
C ILE A 83 -6.45 0.96 -3.14
N PHE A 84 -5.79 0.68 -2.04
CA PHE A 84 -6.30 -0.22 -1.00
C PHE A 84 -6.39 0.51 0.33
N VAL A 85 -7.47 0.28 1.07
CA VAL A 85 -7.66 0.83 2.42
C VAL A 85 -7.80 -0.34 3.40
N THR A 86 -6.86 -0.43 4.33
CA THR A 86 -6.75 -1.55 5.25
C THR A 86 -7.89 -1.57 6.27
N HIS A 87 -8.23 -0.42 6.86
CA HIS A 87 -9.26 -0.29 7.89
C HIS A 87 -9.75 1.15 8.07
N LYS A 88 -10.71 1.34 8.98
CA LYS A 88 -11.47 2.58 9.14
C LYS A 88 -10.88 3.62 10.11
N HIS A 89 -9.72 3.40 10.73
CA HIS A 89 -9.15 4.39 11.62
C HIS A 89 -8.83 5.69 10.88
N VAL A 90 -8.99 6.82 11.57
CA VAL A 90 -8.92 8.16 10.97
C VAL A 90 -7.56 8.46 10.33
N ASP A 91 -6.50 7.91 10.88
CA ASP A 91 -5.12 8.03 10.41
C ASP A 91 -4.79 7.14 9.20
N HIS A 92 -5.75 6.36 8.71
CA HIS A 92 -5.65 5.56 7.49
C HIS A 92 -6.65 6.01 6.41
N ILE A 93 -7.91 6.29 6.79
CA ILE A 93 -9.00 6.51 5.83
C ILE A 93 -9.18 7.96 5.41
N MET A 94 -8.88 8.95 6.28
CA MET A 94 -9.26 10.35 6.02
C MET A 94 -8.57 10.95 4.80
N GLY A 95 -7.32 10.57 4.52
CA GLY A 95 -6.62 10.98 3.31
C GLY A 95 -7.27 10.44 2.03
N ILE A 96 -7.92 9.27 2.10
CA ILE A 96 -8.62 8.68 0.95
C ILE A 96 -9.84 9.51 0.52
N VAL A 97 -10.53 10.16 1.45
CA VAL A 97 -11.62 11.09 1.11
C VAL A 97 -11.11 12.27 0.26
N TRP A 98 -9.91 12.78 0.59
CA TRP A 98 -9.25 13.80 -0.23
C TRP A 98 -8.81 13.26 -1.59
N VAL A 99 -8.28 12.05 -1.64
CA VAL A 99 -7.90 11.37 -2.89
C VAL A 99 -9.12 11.22 -3.80
N ILE A 100 -10.24 10.69 -3.29
CA ILE A 100 -11.52 10.58 -4.02
C ILE A 100 -11.93 11.95 -4.58
N ARG A 101 -11.91 12.99 -3.74
CA ARG A 101 -12.28 14.34 -4.16
C ARG A 101 -11.44 14.83 -5.33
N ILE A 102 -10.12 14.73 -5.22
CA ILE A 102 -9.19 15.23 -6.24
C ILE A 102 -9.29 14.43 -7.54
N ILE A 103 -9.40 13.11 -7.46
CA ILE A 103 -9.62 12.23 -8.62
C ILE A 103 -10.92 12.65 -9.34
N CYS A 104 -12.04 12.73 -8.63
CA CYS A 104 -13.32 13.12 -9.22
C CYS A 104 -13.29 14.53 -9.83
N GLN A 105 -12.62 15.49 -9.19
CA GLN A 105 -12.43 16.84 -9.77
C GLN A 105 -11.63 16.80 -11.08
N ASN A 106 -10.60 15.97 -11.15
CA ASN A 106 -9.77 15.86 -12.36
C ASN A 106 -10.42 14.98 -13.44
N MET A 107 -11.25 14.00 -13.09
CA MET A 107 -12.16 13.34 -14.04
C MET A 107 -13.10 14.35 -14.70
N LYS A 108 -13.69 15.26 -13.92
CA LYS A 108 -14.53 16.33 -14.42
C LYS A 108 -13.80 17.30 -15.35
N LYS A 109 -12.53 17.61 -15.05
CA LYS A 109 -11.69 18.49 -15.88
C LYS A 109 -11.15 17.78 -17.13
N GLY A 110 -11.26 16.44 -17.22
CA GLY A 110 -10.68 15.62 -18.27
C GLY A 110 -9.17 15.41 -18.14
N THR A 111 -8.58 15.72 -16.99
CA THR A 111 -7.14 15.55 -16.71
C THR A 111 -6.81 14.21 -16.07
N TYR A 112 -7.77 13.55 -15.40
CA TYR A 112 -7.63 12.17 -14.97
C TYR A 112 -8.15 11.24 -16.05
N GLN A 113 -7.30 10.38 -16.59
CA GLN A 113 -7.64 9.42 -17.64
C GLN A 113 -7.96 8.05 -17.03
N GLY A 114 -8.79 7.24 -17.72
CA GLY A 114 -9.15 5.90 -17.27
C GLY A 114 -10.03 5.88 -16.03
N GLU A 115 -9.93 4.79 -15.26
CA GLU A 115 -10.73 4.48 -14.09
C GLU A 115 -9.85 4.48 -12.83
N ALA A 116 -10.46 4.68 -11.66
CA ALA A 116 -9.83 4.53 -10.36
C ALA A 116 -10.56 3.44 -9.56
N ASN A 117 -9.81 2.53 -8.96
CA ASN A 117 -10.30 1.43 -8.16
C ASN A 117 -9.85 1.58 -6.70
N ILE A 118 -10.78 1.56 -5.78
CA ILE A 118 -10.52 1.61 -4.34
C ILE A 118 -11.05 0.32 -3.73
N TYR A 119 -10.15 -0.52 -3.26
CA TYR A 119 -10.44 -1.81 -2.65
C TYR A 119 -10.45 -1.68 -1.14
N ALA A 120 -11.39 -2.27 -0.47
CA ALA A 120 -11.44 -2.44 0.97
C ALA A 120 -12.51 -3.47 1.36
N HIS A 121 -12.54 -3.89 2.62
CA HIS A 121 -13.64 -4.68 3.14
C HIS A 121 -14.93 -3.84 3.28
N ASP A 122 -16.06 -4.52 3.49
CA ASP A 122 -17.42 -3.97 3.50
C ASP A 122 -17.61 -2.71 4.38
N GLU A 123 -17.10 -2.72 5.63
CA GLU A 123 -17.26 -1.57 6.54
C GLU A 123 -16.56 -0.30 6.00
N VAL A 124 -15.35 -0.45 5.47
CA VAL A 124 -14.60 0.68 4.90
C VAL A 124 -15.25 1.19 3.63
N ILE A 125 -15.71 0.30 2.74
CA ILE A 125 -16.42 0.69 1.52
C ILE A 125 -17.71 1.45 1.88
N GLY A 126 -18.49 0.95 2.84
CA GLY A 126 -19.69 1.63 3.33
C GLY A 126 -19.38 3.02 3.86
N LEU A 127 -18.35 3.14 4.68
CA LEU A 127 -17.95 4.41 5.29
C LEU A 127 -17.40 5.41 4.24
N LEU A 128 -16.54 4.97 3.31
CA LEU A 128 -16.04 5.82 2.22
C LEU A 128 -17.19 6.35 1.36
N LYS A 129 -18.15 5.49 1.04
CA LYS A 129 -19.35 5.88 0.27
C LYS A 129 -20.16 6.93 1.03
N ASP A 130 -20.44 6.72 2.31
CA ASP A 130 -21.17 7.65 3.16
C ASP A 130 -20.45 9.00 3.27
N MET A 131 -19.15 9.01 3.55
CA MET A 131 -18.36 10.23 3.63
C MET A 131 -18.33 10.96 2.28
N ALA A 132 -18.10 10.25 1.18
CA ALA A 132 -18.06 10.88 -0.13
C ALA A 132 -19.39 11.56 -0.48
N PHE A 133 -20.52 10.87 -0.33
CA PHE A 133 -21.82 11.42 -0.68
C PHE A 133 -22.34 12.51 0.28
N LYS A 134 -21.84 12.52 1.54
CA LYS A 134 -22.23 13.55 2.53
C LYS A 134 -21.30 14.77 2.51
N LEU A 135 -20.04 14.61 2.15
CA LEU A 135 -19.03 15.68 2.22
C LEU A 135 -18.75 16.32 0.86
N LEU A 136 -18.87 15.58 -0.23
CA LEU A 136 -18.55 16.07 -1.57
C LEU A 136 -19.83 16.52 -2.30
N ASN A 137 -19.66 17.41 -3.28
CA ASN A 137 -20.78 17.88 -4.08
C ASN A 137 -21.17 16.88 -5.20
N LYS A 138 -22.42 16.98 -5.69
CA LYS A 138 -22.95 16.09 -6.73
C LYS A 138 -22.12 16.07 -8.02
N LYS A 139 -21.43 17.17 -8.35
CA LYS A 139 -20.58 17.26 -9.55
C LYS A 139 -19.29 16.43 -9.42
N GLU A 140 -18.90 16.10 -8.20
CA GLU A 140 -17.77 15.21 -7.89
C GLU A 140 -18.27 13.78 -7.74
N THR A 141 -19.31 13.54 -6.93
CA THR A 141 -19.79 12.18 -6.63
C THR A 141 -20.43 11.46 -7.81
N GLN A 142 -20.77 12.15 -8.91
CA GLN A 142 -21.31 11.51 -10.13
C GLN A 142 -20.36 10.48 -10.77
N TYR A 143 -19.05 10.58 -10.50
CA TYR A 143 -18.05 9.64 -11.01
C TYR A 143 -17.92 8.37 -10.15
N ILE A 144 -18.52 8.36 -8.95
CA ILE A 144 -18.51 7.17 -8.07
C ILE A 144 -19.52 6.15 -8.62
N GLY A 145 -19.02 4.97 -8.97
CA GLY A 145 -19.78 3.92 -9.65
C GLY A 145 -19.76 3.99 -11.18
N ASP A 146 -19.21 5.08 -11.74
CA ASP A 146 -19.00 5.25 -13.18
C ASP A 146 -17.52 5.01 -13.56
N ARG A 147 -16.64 5.89 -13.11
CA ARG A 147 -15.20 5.84 -13.37
C ARG A 147 -14.34 5.67 -12.09
N LEU A 148 -14.88 5.99 -10.93
CA LEU A 148 -14.28 5.70 -9.63
C LEU A 148 -15.09 4.59 -8.96
N HIS A 149 -14.47 3.44 -8.76
CA HIS A 149 -15.10 2.25 -8.23
C HIS A 149 -14.70 2.04 -6.77
N LEU A 150 -15.70 1.92 -5.89
CA LEU A 150 -15.52 1.46 -4.52
C LEU A 150 -15.81 -0.03 -4.50
N ILE A 151 -14.77 -0.84 -4.40
CA ILE A 151 -14.80 -2.29 -4.61
C ILE A 151 -14.65 -3.00 -3.27
N GLU A 152 -15.73 -3.67 -2.85
CA GLU A 152 -15.67 -4.55 -1.70
C GLU A 152 -14.86 -5.81 -2.02
N VAL A 153 -13.92 -6.14 -1.15
CA VAL A 153 -13.16 -7.40 -1.19
C VAL A 153 -13.43 -8.22 0.07
N LYS A 154 -13.40 -9.55 -0.10
CA LYS A 154 -13.67 -10.52 0.95
C LYS A 154 -12.39 -11.23 1.38
N ASP A 155 -12.45 -11.87 2.56
CA ASP A 155 -11.34 -12.71 3.03
C ASP A 155 -11.00 -13.80 2.01
N GLY A 156 -9.73 -13.88 1.63
CA GLY A 156 -9.20 -14.78 0.62
C GLY A 156 -9.51 -14.38 -0.83
N GLU A 157 -10.15 -13.24 -1.07
CA GLU A 157 -10.45 -12.80 -2.43
C GLU A 157 -9.20 -12.35 -3.17
N GLU A 158 -9.12 -12.74 -4.45
CA GLU A 158 -8.00 -12.43 -5.34
C GLU A 158 -8.39 -11.41 -6.41
N ARG A 159 -7.49 -10.49 -6.68
CA ARG A 159 -7.60 -9.48 -7.74
C ARG A 159 -6.29 -9.36 -8.51
N THR A 160 -6.37 -8.83 -9.71
CA THR A 160 -5.17 -8.43 -10.47
C THR A 160 -4.97 -6.94 -10.30
N ILE A 161 -3.85 -6.53 -9.68
CA ILE A 161 -3.45 -5.14 -9.45
C ILE A 161 -2.02 -4.98 -9.98
N LEU A 162 -1.75 -3.94 -10.76
CA LEU A 162 -0.47 -3.75 -11.44
C LEU A 162 -0.01 -5.02 -12.19
N ASN A 163 -0.94 -5.68 -12.88
CA ASN A 163 -0.71 -6.95 -13.57
C ASN A 163 -0.14 -8.09 -12.68
N LYS A 164 -0.38 -8.00 -11.38
CA LYS A 164 0.07 -8.94 -10.36
C LYS A 164 -1.10 -9.52 -9.59
N LYS A 165 -0.96 -10.74 -9.12
CA LYS A 165 -1.95 -11.40 -8.26
C LYS A 165 -1.87 -10.81 -6.85
N VAL A 166 -2.98 -10.28 -6.37
CA VAL A 166 -3.14 -9.77 -5.01
C VAL A 166 -4.27 -10.52 -4.32
N SER A 167 -3.98 -11.11 -3.17
CA SER A 167 -4.95 -11.78 -2.31
C SER A 167 -5.19 -10.93 -1.08
N PHE A 168 -6.44 -10.57 -0.80
CA PHE A 168 -6.82 -9.82 0.40
C PHE A 168 -7.23 -10.79 1.50
N PHE A 169 -6.93 -10.47 2.75
CA PHE A 169 -7.28 -11.33 3.87
C PHE A 169 -7.63 -10.53 5.12
N ASP A 170 -8.56 -11.08 5.91
CA ASP A 170 -8.89 -10.57 7.24
C ASP A 170 -7.76 -10.94 8.21
N ILE A 171 -7.21 -9.97 8.92
CA ILE A 171 -6.13 -10.19 9.89
C ILE A 171 -6.65 -10.69 11.25
N GLY A 172 -7.97 -10.82 11.41
CA GLY A 172 -8.58 -11.24 12.68
C GLY A 172 -8.53 -10.19 13.79
N SER A 173 -8.51 -8.90 13.41
CA SER A 173 -8.48 -7.80 14.38
C SER A 173 -9.60 -7.86 15.39
N THR A 174 -9.27 -7.56 16.66
CA THR A 174 -10.23 -7.52 17.77
C THR A 174 -10.79 -6.12 18.04
N LYS A 175 -10.22 -5.06 17.44
CA LYS A 175 -10.65 -3.67 17.63
C LYS A 175 -11.57 -3.19 16.51
N ALA A 176 -11.06 -3.20 15.30
CA ALA A 176 -11.79 -2.80 14.11
C ALA A 176 -11.45 -3.78 12.99
N LYS A 177 -12.45 -4.24 12.24
CA LYS A 177 -12.22 -5.10 11.08
C LYS A 177 -11.13 -4.50 10.21
N GLN A 178 -10.12 -5.29 9.90
CA GLN A 178 -8.93 -4.87 9.18
C GLN A 178 -8.48 -5.96 8.22
N PHE A 179 -8.09 -5.55 7.01
CA PHE A 179 -7.57 -6.46 6.00
C PHE A 179 -6.11 -6.15 5.71
N GLY A 180 -5.34 -7.23 5.54
CA GLY A 180 -4.03 -7.23 4.90
C GLY A 180 -4.12 -7.66 3.45
N PHE A 181 -2.98 -7.72 2.77
CA PHE A 181 -2.87 -8.28 1.43
C PHE A 181 -1.56 -9.01 1.21
N GLN A 182 -1.58 -9.99 0.30
CA GLN A 182 -0.38 -10.63 -0.25
C GLN A 182 -0.32 -10.34 -1.74
N MET A 183 0.84 -9.91 -2.23
CA MET A 183 1.10 -9.69 -3.66
C MET A 183 2.18 -10.65 -4.15
N ILE A 184 1.92 -11.32 -5.28
CA ILE A 184 2.92 -12.14 -5.96
C ILE A 184 3.48 -11.33 -7.13
N TYR A 185 4.80 -11.10 -7.14
CA TYR A 185 5.46 -10.21 -8.10
C TYR A 185 6.80 -10.79 -8.58
N ASP A 186 7.39 -10.21 -9.59
CA ASP A 186 8.76 -10.46 -10.10
C ASP A 186 9.22 -11.93 -10.08
N GLY A 187 8.53 -12.80 -10.83
CA GLY A 187 8.91 -14.20 -10.96
C GLY A 187 8.55 -15.09 -9.76
N GLY A 188 7.54 -14.69 -8.98
CA GLY A 188 7.00 -15.49 -7.88
C GLY A 188 7.47 -15.07 -6.49
N LYS A 189 8.10 -13.90 -6.37
CA LYS A 189 8.37 -13.29 -5.05
C LYS A 189 7.07 -12.90 -4.37
N VAL A 190 7.07 -12.95 -3.05
CA VAL A 190 5.91 -12.70 -2.21
C VAL A 190 6.14 -11.48 -1.32
N LEU A 191 5.23 -10.52 -1.40
CA LEU A 191 5.13 -9.40 -0.48
C LEU A 191 3.84 -9.55 0.32
N THR A 192 3.90 -9.48 1.65
CA THR A 192 2.72 -9.54 2.52
C THR A 192 2.67 -8.33 3.43
N CYS A 193 1.53 -7.64 3.45
CA CYS A 193 1.23 -6.55 4.37
C CYS A 193 0.24 -7.07 5.43
N CYS A 194 0.68 -7.11 6.69
CA CYS A 194 -0.05 -7.71 7.81
C CYS A 194 -0.94 -6.72 8.59
N GLY A 195 -1.11 -5.49 8.07
CA GLY A 195 -1.97 -4.48 8.71
C GLY A 195 -1.29 -3.74 9.86
N ASP A 196 -2.11 -3.19 10.76
CA ASP A 196 -1.73 -2.25 11.82
C ASP A 196 -2.04 -2.79 13.24
N GLU A 197 -1.99 -4.11 13.40
CA GLU A 197 -2.15 -4.81 14.69
C GLU A 197 -1.13 -5.96 14.82
N PRO A 198 -0.92 -6.47 16.05
CA PRO A 198 -0.09 -7.65 16.26
C PRO A 198 -0.56 -8.83 15.42
N TYR A 199 0.39 -9.59 14.91
CA TYR A 199 0.14 -10.79 14.11
C TYR A 199 -0.86 -11.74 14.73
N ASN A 200 -1.73 -12.30 13.89
CA ASN A 200 -2.66 -13.36 14.22
C ASN A 200 -2.36 -14.62 13.40
N GLU A 201 -2.56 -15.81 13.96
CA GLU A 201 -2.30 -17.09 13.30
C GLU A 201 -3.05 -17.27 11.96
N CYS A 202 -4.20 -16.59 11.78
CA CYS A 202 -4.93 -16.62 10.50
C CYS A 202 -4.14 -16.03 9.32
N GLU A 203 -3.13 -15.23 9.60
CA GLU A 203 -2.24 -14.62 8.61
C GLU A 203 -1.10 -15.57 8.16
N GLU A 204 -0.82 -16.69 8.90
CA GLU A 204 0.34 -17.54 8.65
C GLU A 204 0.44 -18.00 7.19
N LYS A 205 -0.68 -18.42 6.60
CA LYS A 205 -0.74 -18.91 5.21
C LYS A 205 -0.30 -17.87 4.17
N TYR A 206 -0.35 -16.57 4.52
CA TYR A 206 0.07 -15.47 3.67
C TYR A 206 1.46 -14.95 4.00
N ALA A 207 1.81 -14.88 5.29
CA ALA A 207 3.05 -14.26 5.76
C ALA A 207 4.27 -15.21 5.74
N LYS A 208 4.05 -16.52 5.94
CA LYS A 208 5.12 -17.51 6.04
C LYS A 208 5.95 -17.60 4.77
N GLY A 209 7.27 -17.42 4.92
CA GLY A 209 8.23 -17.49 3.83
C GLY A 209 8.18 -16.32 2.85
N SER A 210 7.50 -15.23 3.17
CA SER A 210 7.46 -14.03 2.33
C SER A 210 8.84 -13.47 2.06
N ASP A 211 9.06 -12.96 0.83
CA ASP A 211 10.29 -12.24 0.49
C ASP A 211 10.35 -10.88 1.19
N TRP A 212 9.18 -10.25 1.36
CA TRP A 212 8.98 -9.01 2.11
C TRP A 212 7.72 -9.10 2.97
N MET A 213 7.83 -8.76 4.24
CA MET A 213 6.70 -8.61 5.15
C MET A 213 6.66 -7.19 5.71
N PHE A 214 5.50 -6.55 5.62
CA PHE A 214 5.22 -5.27 6.27
C PHE A 214 4.39 -5.57 7.51
N HIS A 215 4.89 -5.13 8.66
CA HIS A 215 4.26 -5.38 9.95
C HIS A 215 4.39 -4.14 10.83
N GLU A 216 3.39 -3.92 11.69
CA GLU A 216 3.45 -2.81 12.64
C GLU A 216 4.53 -3.04 13.71
N ALA A 217 5.08 -1.95 14.23
CA ALA A 217 5.89 -1.93 15.43
C ALA A 217 5.77 -0.55 16.10
N PHE A 218 5.15 -0.53 17.25
CA PHE A 218 4.80 0.72 17.93
C PHE A 218 5.99 1.43 18.56
N CYS A 219 6.96 0.67 19.10
CA CYS A 219 8.16 1.21 19.73
C CYS A 219 9.29 0.17 19.81
N LEU A 220 10.48 0.63 20.18
CA LEU A 220 11.57 -0.27 20.56
C LEU A 220 11.21 -1.05 21.83
N TYR A 221 11.64 -2.30 21.95
CA TYR A 221 11.39 -3.14 23.12
C TYR A 221 11.83 -2.49 24.45
N GLY A 222 12.96 -1.78 24.44
CA GLY A 222 13.44 -1.04 25.61
C GLY A 222 12.59 0.15 26.04
N GLN A 223 11.63 0.55 25.21
CA GLN A 223 10.71 1.68 25.46
C GLN A 223 9.29 1.20 25.83
N ARG A 224 9.05 -0.10 25.94
CA ARG A 224 7.72 -0.69 26.14
C ARG A 224 7.04 -0.19 27.42
N ASP A 225 7.82 0.06 28.48
CA ASP A 225 7.30 0.54 29.77
C ASP A 225 6.90 2.03 29.72
N ILE A 226 7.36 2.77 28.70
CA ILE A 226 7.00 4.18 28.44
C ILE A 226 5.75 4.26 27.58
N PHE A 227 5.70 3.46 26.50
CA PHE A 227 4.65 3.55 25.49
C PHE A 227 3.51 2.57 25.66
N ASN A 228 3.68 1.53 26.51
CA ASN A 228 2.69 0.48 26.81
C ASN A 228 2.06 -0.11 25.52
N PRO A 229 2.87 -0.66 24.58
CA PRO A 229 2.36 -1.15 23.30
C PRO A 229 1.35 -2.27 23.48
N TYR A 230 1.57 -3.20 24.39
CA TYR A 230 0.71 -4.37 24.59
C TYR A 230 -0.68 -4.00 25.10
N GLU A 231 -0.80 -3.01 26.01
CA GLU A 231 -2.09 -2.48 26.47
C GLU A 231 -2.85 -1.77 25.34
N LYS A 232 -2.11 -1.19 24.39
CA LYS A 232 -2.64 -0.55 23.21
C LYS A 232 -2.89 -1.52 22.06
N HIS A 233 -2.63 -2.80 22.27
CA HIS A 233 -2.74 -3.85 21.27
C HIS A 233 -1.84 -3.61 20.06
N HIS A 234 -0.54 -3.42 20.36
CA HIS A 234 0.53 -3.27 19.38
C HIS A 234 1.76 -4.08 19.80
N SER A 235 2.65 -4.35 18.85
CA SER A 235 3.92 -5.02 19.05
C SER A 235 5.08 -4.04 19.23
N THR A 236 6.21 -4.57 19.69
CA THR A 236 7.49 -3.88 19.64
C THR A 236 8.28 -4.30 18.40
N VAL A 237 9.33 -3.55 18.07
CA VAL A 237 10.29 -3.93 17.01
C VAL A 237 10.86 -5.33 17.25
N LYS A 238 11.11 -5.71 18.51
CA LYS A 238 11.61 -7.05 18.85
C LYS A 238 10.58 -8.13 18.51
N ASP A 239 9.33 -7.93 18.92
CA ASP A 239 8.25 -8.91 18.67
C ASP A 239 8.06 -9.14 17.17
N ALA A 240 8.02 -8.06 16.39
CA ALA A 240 7.90 -8.13 14.93
C ALA A 240 9.12 -8.80 14.27
N SER A 241 10.33 -8.57 14.80
CA SER A 241 11.56 -9.19 14.26
C SER A 241 11.63 -10.69 14.57
N GLU A 242 11.30 -11.10 15.79
CA GLU A 242 11.23 -12.51 16.20
C GLU A 242 10.13 -13.26 15.42
N LEU A 243 8.99 -12.62 15.17
CA LEU A 243 7.93 -13.14 14.33
C LEU A 243 8.42 -13.38 12.90
N ALA A 244 9.08 -12.40 12.30
CA ALA A 244 9.59 -12.51 10.94
C ALA A 244 10.61 -13.65 10.80
N GLU A 245 11.50 -13.82 11.79
CA GLU A 245 12.44 -14.95 11.85
C GLU A 245 11.70 -16.29 11.94
N ASN A 246 10.73 -16.42 12.83
CA ASN A 246 9.94 -17.64 13.03
C ASN A 246 9.13 -18.01 11.78
N LEU A 247 8.63 -17.04 11.04
CA LEU A 247 7.90 -17.24 9.80
C LEU A 247 8.82 -17.47 8.58
N GLY A 248 10.14 -17.36 8.74
CA GLY A 248 11.10 -17.51 7.64
C GLY A 248 11.01 -16.38 6.60
N VAL A 249 10.63 -15.18 7.02
CA VAL A 249 10.57 -13.99 6.19
C VAL A 249 11.98 -13.51 5.84
N LYS A 250 12.21 -13.11 4.59
CA LYS A 250 13.54 -12.69 4.15
C LYS A 250 13.85 -11.23 4.48
N ASN A 251 12.85 -10.35 4.36
CA ASN A 251 12.99 -8.92 4.63
C ASN A 251 11.76 -8.42 5.38
N LEU A 252 11.98 -7.70 6.46
CA LEU A 252 10.94 -7.08 7.27
C LEU A 252 10.97 -5.55 7.10
N VAL A 253 9.80 -4.95 6.89
CA VAL A 253 9.57 -3.50 6.92
C VAL A 253 8.64 -3.20 8.10
N LEU A 254 9.03 -2.26 8.97
CA LEU A 254 8.31 -1.84 10.15
C LEU A 254 7.73 -0.44 9.97
#